data_d563c05e01cb5e31ded40fa4312501b9
#
_entry.id   d563c05e01cb5e31ded40fa4312501b9
#
_cell.length_a   1.000
_cell.length_b   1.000
_cell.length_c   1.000
_cell.angle_alpha   90.00
_cell.angle_beta   90.00
_cell.angle_gamma   90.00
#
_symmetry.space_group_name_H-M   'P 1'
#
loop_
_entity.id
_entity.type
_entity.pdbx_description
1 polymer ?
#
loop_
_entity_poly.entity_id
_entity_poly.type
_entity_poly.pdbx_seq_one_letter_code
_entity_poly.pdbx_strand_id
1 'polypeptide(L)'
;MFLKPNWRILTIGDGDLTFSYSLLAHHQITHLSASVLDAKATIMNKYSKNGINGLNRLNANVHYELDITNAKTWPNTLCGAFDLVIFQFPLVPAVKSKDAFDQAPNQNIVNRNLLRNYLLACFDYFLDKNGARLSYITSKEVKPYSHWQIETDLVSDTSIAYLGKQAFNYSLFPDYQIRNVDRDKQVKDTKGFIYCYSDVSQPESVKNQFTPFAFNKTGYCPLCRVGPFTSEENKQRHFASKKHIKLVSYQQQWFSFLSEQ
;
A
#
# COMPACT_ATOMS: atom_id res chain seq x y z
N MET A 1 7.67 -10.03 6.70
CA MET A 1 7.46 -8.61 7.07
C MET A 1 8.38 -8.27 8.22
N PHE A 2 9.14 -7.20 8.13
CA PHE A 2 10.00 -6.76 9.24
C PHE A 2 9.15 -6.00 10.27
N LEU A 3 9.15 -6.47 11.51
CA LEU A 3 8.34 -5.95 12.62
C LEU A 3 9.16 -5.97 13.90
N LYS A 4 8.85 -5.10 14.85
CA LYS A 4 9.38 -5.17 16.22
C LYS A 4 8.22 -5.33 17.21
N PRO A 5 8.36 -6.19 18.23
CA PRO A 5 7.27 -6.49 19.18
C PRO A 5 6.70 -5.26 19.89
N ASN A 6 7.53 -4.27 20.17
CA ASN A 6 7.16 -3.05 20.87
C ASN A 6 6.60 -1.93 19.98
N TRP A 7 6.50 -2.15 18.66
CA TRP A 7 5.91 -1.15 17.77
C TRP A 7 4.40 -1.07 17.95
N ARG A 8 3.91 0.16 17.98
CA ARG A 8 2.48 0.49 17.89
C ARG A 8 2.11 0.50 16.42
N ILE A 9 1.25 -0.40 16.01
CA ILE A 9 0.93 -0.64 14.61
C ILE A 9 -0.52 -0.25 14.32
N LEU A 10 -0.73 0.48 13.23
CA LEU A 10 -2.04 0.72 12.64
C LEU A 10 -2.15 -0.02 11.31
N THR A 11 -3.19 -0.81 11.13
CA THR A 11 -3.56 -1.33 9.81
C THR A 11 -4.69 -0.50 9.21
N ILE A 12 -4.55 -0.11 7.94
CA ILE A 12 -5.53 0.69 7.20
C ILE A 12 -6.25 -0.19 6.18
N GLY A 13 -7.58 -0.07 6.15
CA GLY A 13 -8.40 -0.68 5.11
C GLY A 13 -8.35 -2.21 5.05
N ASP A 14 -8.18 -2.88 6.20
CA ASP A 14 -8.16 -4.35 6.30
C ASP A 14 -9.58 -4.93 6.18
N GLY A 15 -10.06 -5.02 4.96
CA GLY A 15 -11.47 -5.24 4.59
C GLY A 15 -12.26 -6.22 5.44
N ASP A 16 -11.73 -7.42 5.71
CA ASP A 16 -12.37 -8.43 6.58
C ASP A 16 -11.70 -8.58 7.96
N LEU A 17 -10.69 -7.76 8.27
CA LEU A 17 -9.93 -7.77 9.53
C LEU A 17 -9.10 -9.05 9.78
N THR A 18 -8.98 -9.94 8.80
CA THR A 18 -8.23 -11.19 8.99
C THR A 18 -6.72 -10.99 8.95
N PHE A 19 -6.22 -9.98 8.24
CA PHE A 19 -4.80 -9.62 8.29
C PHE A 19 -4.40 -9.08 9.66
N SER A 20 -5.15 -8.11 10.18
CA SER A 20 -4.91 -7.52 11.50
C SER A 20 -4.97 -8.57 12.61
N TYR A 21 -5.95 -9.47 12.54
CA TYR A 21 -6.04 -10.59 13.47
C TYR A 21 -4.81 -11.50 13.38
N SER A 22 -4.44 -11.93 12.19
CA SER A 22 -3.25 -12.77 11.97
C SER A 22 -1.97 -12.11 12.47
N LEU A 23 -1.82 -10.81 12.19
CA LEU A 23 -0.67 -10.02 12.62
C LEU A 23 -0.55 -10.00 14.15
N LEU A 24 -1.63 -9.69 14.87
CA LEU A 24 -1.63 -9.63 16.32
C LEU A 24 -1.47 -11.01 16.97
N ALA A 25 -2.12 -12.03 16.42
CA ALA A 25 -2.12 -13.37 17.01
C ALA A 25 -0.81 -14.14 16.83
N HIS A 26 -0.06 -13.90 15.74
CA HIS A 26 1.05 -14.77 15.35
C HIS A 26 2.42 -14.07 15.21
N HIS A 27 2.51 -12.73 15.34
CA HIS A 27 3.76 -11.99 15.11
C HIS A 27 4.33 -11.30 16.35
N GLN A 28 3.94 -11.72 17.54
CA GLN A 28 4.43 -11.17 18.82
C GLN A 28 4.20 -9.65 18.96
N ILE A 29 3.24 -9.10 18.24
CA ILE A 29 2.88 -7.68 18.34
C ILE A 29 1.96 -7.49 19.57
N THR A 30 2.27 -6.48 20.37
CA THR A 30 1.52 -6.19 21.59
C THR A 30 0.56 -5.02 21.44
N HIS A 31 0.82 -4.13 20.49
CA HIS A 31 0.02 -2.91 20.29
C HIS A 31 -0.43 -2.79 18.84
N LEU A 32 -1.69 -3.12 18.59
CA LEU A 32 -2.30 -3.03 17.25
C LEU A 32 -3.64 -2.33 17.34
N SER A 33 -3.84 -1.36 16.44
CA SER A 33 -5.14 -0.82 16.05
C SER A 33 -5.44 -1.22 14.60
N ALA A 34 -6.65 -1.69 14.36
CA ALA A 34 -7.10 -2.03 13.01
C ALA A 34 -8.13 -1.02 12.52
N SER A 35 -8.12 -0.70 11.22
CA SER A 35 -9.15 0.15 10.64
C SER A 35 -9.70 -0.41 9.33
N VAL A 36 -10.98 -0.14 9.09
CA VAL A 36 -11.71 -0.54 7.90
C VAL A 36 -12.61 0.59 7.42
N LEU A 37 -12.85 0.62 6.11
CA LEU A 37 -13.78 1.57 5.47
C LEU A 37 -15.25 1.22 5.78
N ASP A 38 -15.57 -0.07 5.85
CA ASP A 38 -16.93 -0.55 6.06
C ASP A 38 -17.38 -0.40 7.54
N ALA A 39 -18.67 -0.20 7.76
CA ALA A 39 -19.31 -0.32 9.07
C ALA A 39 -19.25 -1.79 9.57
N LYS A 40 -19.23 -1.99 10.89
CA LYS A 40 -19.17 -3.33 11.50
C LYS A 40 -20.25 -4.28 10.97
N ALA A 41 -21.49 -3.82 10.86
CA ALA A 41 -22.60 -4.61 10.33
C ALA A 41 -22.38 -5.03 8.87
N THR A 42 -21.80 -4.15 8.06
CA THR A 42 -21.45 -4.42 6.67
C THR A 42 -20.43 -5.56 6.58
N ILE A 43 -19.37 -5.54 7.40
CA ILE A 43 -18.36 -6.61 7.42
C ILE A 43 -18.97 -7.94 7.80
N MET A 44 -19.80 -7.96 8.83
CA MET A 44 -20.46 -9.17 9.30
C MET A 44 -21.39 -9.79 8.25
N ASN A 45 -22.08 -8.96 7.47
CA ASN A 45 -22.98 -9.41 6.40
C ASN A 45 -22.23 -9.81 5.13
N LYS A 46 -21.10 -9.15 4.83
CA LYS A 46 -20.35 -9.29 3.58
C LYS A 46 -19.40 -10.48 3.60
N TYR A 47 -18.78 -10.74 4.75
CA TYR A 47 -17.75 -11.76 4.88
C TYR A 47 -18.16 -12.88 5.81
N SER A 48 -18.31 -14.08 5.26
CA SER A 48 -18.67 -15.30 6.01
C SER A 48 -17.63 -15.64 7.10
N LYS A 49 -16.35 -15.30 6.86
CA LYS A 49 -15.24 -15.39 7.84
C LYS A 49 -14.55 -14.05 7.92
N ASN A 50 -14.42 -13.48 9.12
CA ASN A 50 -13.78 -12.21 9.39
C ASN A 50 -13.00 -12.21 10.71
N GLY A 51 -12.15 -11.19 10.93
CA GLY A 51 -11.26 -11.07 12.09
C GLY A 51 -11.90 -10.45 13.34
N ILE A 52 -13.15 -9.97 13.30
CA ILE A 52 -13.77 -9.18 14.38
C ILE A 52 -13.69 -9.89 15.73
N ASN A 53 -14.17 -11.13 15.80
CA ASN A 53 -14.21 -11.88 17.07
C ASN A 53 -12.80 -12.22 17.58
N GLY A 54 -11.85 -12.45 16.66
CA GLY A 54 -10.45 -12.69 17.02
C GLY A 54 -9.80 -11.47 17.63
N LEU A 55 -9.94 -10.31 17.00
CA LEU A 55 -9.42 -9.03 17.50
C LEU A 55 -10.04 -8.61 18.83
N ASN A 56 -11.36 -8.80 19.00
CA ASN A 56 -12.05 -8.53 20.26
C ASN A 56 -11.48 -9.37 21.42
N ARG A 57 -11.22 -10.67 21.19
CA ARG A 57 -10.63 -11.55 22.21
C ARG A 57 -9.20 -11.17 22.58
N LEU A 58 -8.47 -10.55 21.67
CA LEU A 58 -7.12 -10.05 21.87
C LEU A 58 -7.09 -8.59 22.34
N ASN A 59 -8.26 -8.00 22.66
CA ASN A 59 -8.43 -6.61 23.13
C ASN A 59 -7.83 -5.58 22.16
N ALA A 60 -7.84 -5.84 20.83
CA ALA A 60 -7.40 -4.90 19.84
C ALA A 60 -8.45 -3.81 19.57
N ASN A 61 -8.00 -2.58 19.35
CA ASN A 61 -8.87 -1.49 18.92
C ASN A 61 -9.22 -1.64 17.44
N VAL A 62 -10.52 -1.58 17.11
CA VAL A 62 -11.00 -1.61 15.71
C VAL A 62 -11.78 -0.33 15.42
N HIS A 63 -11.34 0.40 14.39
CA HIS A 63 -11.94 1.63 13.89
C HIS A 63 -12.69 1.34 12.59
N TYR A 64 -14.02 1.42 12.67
CA TYR A 64 -14.92 1.24 11.53
C TYR A 64 -15.17 2.58 10.85
N GLU A 65 -15.54 2.56 9.57
CA GLU A 65 -15.89 3.75 8.78
C GLU A 65 -14.74 4.77 8.67
N LEU A 66 -13.49 4.30 8.76
CA LEU A 66 -12.31 5.11 8.59
C LEU A 66 -11.92 5.13 7.10
N ASP A 67 -12.12 6.28 6.45
CA ASP A 67 -11.69 6.53 5.08
C ASP A 67 -10.34 7.25 5.10
N ILE A 68 -9.31 6.58 4.60
CA ILE A 68 -7.95 7.14 4.54
C ILE A 68 -7.84 8.39 3.66
N THR A 69 -8.80 8.61 2.78
CA THR A 69 -8.86 9.79 1.90
C THR A 69 -9.67 10.95 2.49
N ASN A 70 -10.30 10.76 3.65
CA ASN A 70 -11.15 11.75 4.29
C ASN A 70 -10.77 11.95 5.76
N ALA A 71 -9.98 12.99 6.04
CA ALA A 71 -9.51 13.31 7.38
C ALA A 71 -10.62 13.53 8.43
N LYS A 72 -11.85 13.85 8.01
CA LYS A 72 -13.00 14.01 8.92
C LYS A 72 -13.42 12.69 9.60
N THR A 73 -13.00 11.55 9.04
CA THR A 73 -13.29 10.21 9.59
C THR A 73 -12.21 9.70 10.54
N TRP A 74 -11.09 10.44 10.72
CA TRP A 74 -9.99 9.98 11.53
C TRP A 74 -10.16 10.37 13.01
N PRO A 75 -10.21 9.40 13.94
CA PRO A 75 -10.28 9.70 15.36
C PRO A 75 -9.02 10.42 15.85
N ASN A 76 -9.17 11.45 16.66
CA ASN A 76 -8.03 12.20 17.24
C ASN A 76 -7.08 11.29 18.06
N THR A 77 -7.58 10.19 18.61
CA THR A 77 -6.79 9.20 19.36
C THR A 77 -5.73 8.47 18.50
N LEU A 78 -5.83 8.56 17.19
CA LEU A 78 -4.86 7.97 16.24
C LEU A 78 -3.75 8.95 15.84
N CYS A 79 -3.87 10.23 16.21
CA CYS A 79 -2.91 11.26 15.84
C CYS A 79 -1.57 11.03 16.55
N GLY A 80 -0.49 10.85 15.78
CA GLY A 80 0.86 10.65 16.31
C GLY A 80 1.01 9.44 17.22
N ALA A 81 0.18 8.41 17.04
CA ALA A 81 0.10 7.31 17.99
C ALA A 81 0.90 6.05 17.56
N PHE A 82 1.43 6.00 16.33
CA PHE A 82 1.98 4.77 15.76
C PHE A 82 3.44 4.88 15.33
N ASP A 83 4.13 3.75 15.39
CA ASP A 83 5.49 3.56 14.88
C ASP A 83 5.49 3.08 13.43
N LEU A 84 4.45 2.30 13.08
CA LEU A 84 4.26 1.69 11.76
C LEU A 84 2.79 1.75 11.35
N VAL A 85 2.53 2.16 10.11
CA VAL A 85 1.21 2.05 9.47
C VAL A 85 1.31 1.10 8.27
N ILE A 86 0.33 0.21 8.11
CA ILE A 86 0.32 -0.84 7.07
C ILE A 86 -0.96 -0.77 6.24
N PHE A 87 -0.84 -0.71 4.92
CA PHE A 87 -1.95 -0.86 3.98
C PHE A 87 -1.78 -2.13 3.15
N GLN A 88 -2.60 -3.12 3.45
CA GLN A 88 -2.44 -4.46 2.91
C GLN A 88 -3.28 -4.67 1.65
N PHE A 89 -2.63 -4.83 0.49
CA PHE A 89 -3.24 -5.03 -0.82
C PHE A 89 -4.34 -4.00 -1.16
N PRO A 90 -4.08 -2.70 -1.01
CA PRO A 90 -5.05 -1.65 -1.29
C PRO A 90 -5.48 -1.68 -2.75
N LEU A 91 -6.76 -1.48 -2.99
CA LEU A 91 -7.34 -1.40 -4.33
C LEU A 91 -8.67 -0.66 -4.29
N VAL A 92 -8.84 0.33 -5.16
CA VAL A 92 -10.14 0.97 -5.36
C VAL A 92 -11.04 0.04 -6.18
N PRO A 93 -12.27 -0.24 -5.74
CA PRO A 93 -13.21 -1.06 -6.49
C PRO A 93 -13.41 -0.52 -7.91
N ALA A 94 -13.49 -1.41 -8.90
CA ALA A 94 -13.83 -1.00 -10.26
C ALA A 94 -15.29 -0.49 -10.31
N VAL A 95 -15.53 0.52 -11.12
CA VAL A 95 -16.87 1.08 -11.32
C VAL A 95 -17.79 0.03 -11.96
N LYS A 96 -18.99 -0.16 -11.40
CA LYS A 96 -19.89 -1.28 -11.74
C LYS A 96 -20.75 -1.02 -12.98
N SER A 97 -20.94 0.24 -13.41
CA SER A 97 -21.77 0.57 -14.57
C SER A 97 -20.94 1.14 -15.71
N LYS A 98 -21.39 0.94 -16.96
CA LYS A 98 -20.72 1.48 -18.15
C LYS A 98 -20.70 3.01 -18.14
N ASP A 99 -21.82 3.65 -17.82
CA ASP A 99 -21.94 5.11 -17.81
C ASP A 99 -21.04 5.74 -16.74
N ALA A 100 -20.96 5.12 -15.56
CA ALA A 100 -20.05 5.55 -14.52
C ALA A 100 -18.57 5.24 -14.87
N PHE A 101 -18.28 4.20 -15.66
CA PHE A 101 -16.95 3.90 -16.16
C PHE A 101 -16.46 4.93 -17.17
N ASP A 102 -17.33 5.40 -18.08
CA ASP A 102 -17.00 6.39 -19.09
C ASP A 102 -16.77 7.79 -18.48
N GLN A 103 -17.33 8.07 -17.29
CA GLN A 103 -17.14 9.30 -16.54
C GLN A 103 -16.07 9.19 -15.44
N ALA A 104 -15.62 7.99 -15.08
CA ALA A 104 -14.67 7.78 -14.01
C ALA A 104 -13.24 8.18 -14.43
N PRO A 105 -12.45 8.75 -13.52
CA PRO A 105 -11.03 8.94 -13.76
C PRO A 105 -10.33 7.62 -14.08
N ASN A 106 -9.22 7.69 -14.82
CA ASN A 106 -8.41 6.54 -15.14
C ASN A 106 -8.06 5.75 -13.86
N GLN A 107 -8.37 4.45 -13.84
CA GLN A 107 -8.13 3.56 -12.69
C GLN A 107 -6.67 3.56 -12.22
N ASN A 108 -5.72 3.86 -13.10
CA ASN A 108 -4.32 4.04 -12.72
C ASN A 108 -4.15 5.25 -11.80
N ILE A 109 -4.76 6.38 -12.14
CA ILE A 109 -4.72 7.62 -11.34
C ILE A 109 -5.43 7.42 -10.01
N VAL A 110 -6.62 6.84 -10.02
CA VAL A 110 -7.42 6.63 -8.81
C VAL A 110 -6.67 5.79 -7.77
N ASN A 111 -6.04 4.68 -8.21
CA ASN A 111 -5.26 3.84 -7.30
C ASN A 111 -3.97 4.52 -6.84
N ARG A 112 -3.26 5.25 -7.71
CA ARG A 112 -2.08 6.03 -7.31
C ARG A 112 -2.45 7.10 -6.29
N ASN A 113 -3.56 7.80 -6.50
CA ASN A 113 -4.05 8.82 -5.58
C ASN A 113 -4.43 8.25 -4.20
N LEU A 114 -5.10 7.08 -4.16
CA LEU A 114 -5.34 6.37 -2.90
C LEU A 114 -4.03 6.09 -2.16
N LEU A 115 -3.03 5.56 -2.84
CA LEU A 115 -1.75 5.21 -2.23
C LEU A 115 -0.95 6.44 -1.78
N ARG A 116 -0.98 7.52 -2.56
CA ARG A 116 -0.35 8.80 -2.19
C ARG A 116 -1.03 9.42 -0.97
N ASN A 117 -2.37 9.53 -0.97
CA ASN A 117 -3.12 10.05 0.17
C ASN A 117 -2.86 9.23 1.45
N TYR A 118 -2.78 7.90 1.32
CA TYR A 118 -2.38 7.05 2.42
C TYR A 118 -0.99 7.40 2.95
N LEU A 119 0.03 7.55 2.09
CA LEU A 119 1.38 7.91 2.52
C LEU A 119 1.41 9.28 3.19
N LEU A 120 0.78 10.30 2.62
CA LEU A 120 0.69 11.64 3.21
C LEU A 120 0.02 11.57 4.60
N ALA A 121 -1.14 10.90 4.70
CA ALA A 121 -1.83 10.72 5.97
C ALA A 121 -0.98 9.99 7.03
N CYS A 122 -0.18 9.00 6.64
CA CYS A 122 0.73 8.31 7.56
C CYS A 122 1.70 9.27 8.21
N PHE A 123 2.41 10.07 7.41
CA PHE A 123 3.50 10.91 7.91
C PHE A 123 3.02 12.23 8.50
N ASP A 124 1.90 12.76 8.03
CA ASP A 124 1.34 14.03 8.53
C ASP A 124 0.47 13.83 9.79
N TYR A 125 -0.18 12.66 9.94
CA TYR A 125 -1.15 12.47 11.01
C TYR A 125 -0.90 11.28 11.92
N PHE A 126 -0.76 10.04 11.37
CA PHE A 126 -0.79 8.83 12.19
C PHE A 126 0.53 8.49 12.89
N LEU A 127 1.67 8.75 12.24
CA LEU A 127 2.97 8.35 12.76
C LEU A 127 3.50 9.30 13.83
N ASP A 128 3.93 8.72 14.95
CA ASP A 128 4.61 9.46 16.03
C ASP A 128 5.92 10.06 15.52
N LYS A 129 6.12 11.35 15.77
CA LYS A 129 7.34 12.07 15.38
C LYS A 129 8.61 11.49 16.01
N ASN A 130 8.48 10.86 17.17
CA ASN A 130 9.57 10.21 17.91
C ASN A 130 9.58 8.69 17.74
N GLY A 131 8.66 8.13 16.95
CA GLY A 131 8.53 6.71 16.69
C GLY A 131 9.44 6.22 15.55
N ALA A 132 9.21 4.99 15.09
CA ALA A 132 9.97 4.40 13.98
C ALA A 132 9.70 5.07 12.63
N ARG A 133 8.59 5.78 12.47
CA ARG A 133 8.19 6.51 11.26
C ARG A 133 8.30 5.68 9.99
N LEU A 134 7.64 4.53 10.00
CA LEU A 134 7.59 3.60 8.87
C LEU A 134 6.16 3.46 8.33
N SER A 135 6.05 3.38 7.02
CA SER A 135 4.81 3.05 6.34
C SER A 135 5.03 1.93 5.34
N TYR A 136 4.14 0.92 5.35
CA TYR A 136 4.19 -0.22 4.45
C TYR A 136 2.96 -0.24 3.54
N ILE A 137 3.22 -0.45 2.24
CA ILE A 137 2.18 -0.81 1.27
C ILE A 137 2.50 -2.22 0.80
N THR A 138 1.56 -3.16 0.92
CA THR A 138 1.71 -4.47 0.27
C THR A 138 0.95 -4.46 -1.05
N SER A 139 1.62 -4.81 -2.15
CA SER A 139 1.01 -4.82 -3.47
C SER A 139 1.62 -5.90 -4.37
N LYS A 140 0.98 -6.16 -5.50
CA LYS A 140 1.44 -7.12 -6.52
C LYS A 140 2.35 -6.44 -7.54
N GLU A 141 3.25 -7.21 -8.20
CA GLU A 141 4.07 -6.72 -9.30
C GLU A 141 3.52 -7.10 -10.69
N VAL A 142 2.29 -7.59 -10.76
CA VAL A 142 1.59 -7.88 -12.02
C VAL A 142 0.72 -6.70 -12.44
N LYS A 143 0.29 -6.66 -13.71
CA LYS A 143 -0.68 -5.65 -14.19
C LYS A 143 -2.04 -5.83 -13.48
N PRO A 144 -2.73 -4.73 -13.13
CA PRO A 144 -2.39 -3.34 -13.36
C PRO A 144 -1.44 -2.72 -12.31
N TYR A 145 -1.19 -3.38 -11.19
CA TYR A 145 -0.43 -2.89 -10.02
C TYR A 145 0.96 -2.39 -10.38
N SER A 146 1.67 -3.11 -11.26
CA SER A 146 3.02 -2.73 -11.73
C SER A 146 3.04 -1.40 -12.51
N HIS A 147 1.89 -0.89 -12.93
CA HIS A 147 1.77 0.39 -13.62
C HIS A 147 1.64 1.58 -12.65
N TRP A 148 1.46 1.35 -11.35
CA TRP A 148 1.25 2.42 -10.38
C TRP A 148 2.55 3.12 -9.95
N GLN A 149 3.70 2.62 -10.39
CA GLN A 149 5.02 3.19 -10.07
C GLN A 149 5.18 3.46 -8.56
N ILE A 150 4.85 2.45 -7.74
CA ILE A 150 4.85 2.52 -6.28
C ILE A 150 6.23 2.93 -5.75
N GLU A 151 7.31 2.51 -6.42
CA GLU A 151 8.70 2.72 -5.97
C GLU A 151 9.23 4.13 -6.28
N THR A 152 8.56 4.91 -7.15
CA THR A 152 9.10 6.17 -7.68
C THR A 152 8.14 7.36 -7.57
N ASP A 153 6.93 7.24 -8.10
CA ASP A 153 6.11 8.39 -8.42
C ASP A 153 5.15 8.83 -7.30
N LEU A 154 4.87 7.94 -6.31
CA LEU A 154 3.87 8.24 -5.27
C LEU A 154 4.30 9.33 -4.30
N VAL A 155 5.60 9.49 -4.10
CA VAL A 155 6.18 10.42 -3.11
C VAL A 155 6.88 11.61 -3.76
N SER A 156 6.61 11.88 -5.05
CA SER A 156 7.12 13.07 -5.73
C SER A 156 6.71 14.33 -4.97
N ASP A 157 7.63 15.29 -4.88
CA ASP A 157 7.45 16.58 -4.20
C ASP A 157 7.07 16.46 -2.71
N THR A 158 7.54 15.41 -2.03
CA THR A 158 7.38 15.23 -0.59
C THR A 158 8.74 14.93 0.08
N SER A 159 8.77 15.00 1.41
CA SER A 159 9.94 14.56 2.21
C SER A 159 9.99 13.04 2.40
N ILE A 160 9.00 12.30 1.92
CA ILE A 160 8.88 10.86 2.09
C ILE A 160 9.82 10.15 1.12
N ALA A 161 10.64 9.24 1.63
CA ALA A 161 11.55 8.43 0.83
C ALA A 161 11.09 6.97 0.76
N TYR A 162 11.16 6.38 -0.43
CA TYR A 162 11.06 4.94 -0.61
C TYR A 162 12.39 4.28 -0.19
N LEU A 163 12.33 3.33 0.76
CA LEU A 163 13.52 2.65 1.28
C LEU A 163 13.85 1.37 0.52
N GLY A 164 12.84 0.69 0.00
CA GLY A 164 13.00 -0.59 -0.69
C GLY A 164 11.79 -1.51 -0.49
N LYS A 165 11.90 -2.74 -0.98
CA LYS A 165 10.84 -3.76 -0.86
C LYS A 165 11.37 -5.08 -0.36
N GLN A 166 10.47 -5.89 0.24
CA GLN A 166 10.71 -7.28 0.56
C GLN A 166 9.55 -8.14 0.06
N ALA A 167 9.80 -9.41 -0.23
CA ALA A 167 8.74 -10.34 -0.61
C ALA A 167 7.73 -10.51 0.54
N PHE A 168 6.43 -10.45 0.22
CA PHE A 168 5.37 -10.80 1.15
C PHE A 168 5.21 -12.32 1.17
N ASN A 169 5.50 -12.93 2.32
CA ASN A 169 5.29 -14.36 2.52
C ASN A 169 3.95 -14.61 3.19
N TYR A 170 2.95 -15.00 2.40
CA TYR A 170 1.59 -15.27 2.86
C TYR A 170 1.51 -16.38 3.92
N SER A 171 2.39 -17.40 3.85
CA SER A 171 2.38 -18.52 4.80
C SER A 171 2.72 -18.15 6.24
N LEU A 172 3.32 -16.96 6.44
CA LEU A 172 3.59 -16.42 7.76
C LEU A 172 2.38 -15.76 8.43
N PHE A 173 1.24 -15.68 7.73
CA PHE A 173 0.01 -15.06 8.22
C PHE A 173 -1.14 -16.08 8.27
N PRO A 174 -1.12 -17.01 9.24
CA PRO A 174 -2.24 -17.94 9.45
C PRO A 174 -3.54 -17.16 9.64
N ASP A 175 -4.65 -17.73 9.20
CA ASP A 175 -5.98 -17.11 9.25
C ASP A 175 -6.21 -15.89 8.35
N TYR A 176 -5.18 -15.28 7.78
CA TYR A 176 -5.34 -14.20 6.82
C TYR A 176 -5.96 -14.70 5.50
N GLN A 177 -6.93 -13.96 4.99
CA GLN A 177 -7.57 -14.24 3.70
C GLN A 177 -7.46 -13.01 2.80
N ILE A 178 -6.61 -13.08 1.77
CA ILE A 178 -6.55 -12.01 0.76
C ILE A 178 -7.85 -12.05 -0.04
N ARG A 179 -8.68 -11.00 0.12
CA ARG A 179 -9.97 -10.89 -0.55
C ARG A 179 -9.86 -10.18 -1.90
N ASN A 180 -10.73 -10.56 -2.82
CA ASN A 180 -11.03 -9.67 -3.93
C ASN A 180 -11.75 -8.43 -3.38
N VAL A 181 -11.41 -7.26 -3.91
CA VAL A 181 -12.05 -6.02 -3.49
C VAL A 181 -13.57 -6.14 -3.54
N ASP A 182 -14.19 -5.77 -2.44
CA ASP A 182 -15.64 -5.70 -2.27
C ASP A 182 -16.40 -7.03 -2.46
N ARG A 183 -15.73 -8.20 -2.26
CA ARG A 183 -16.33 -9.53 -2.43
C ARG A 183 -15.82 -10.52 -1.40
N ASP A 184 -16.72 -11.44 -0.96
CA ASP A 184 -16.35 -12.61 -0.13
C ASP A 184 -15.74 -13.73 -1.00
N LYS A 185 -14.65 -13.39 -1.72
CA LYS A 185 -13.93 -14.33 -2.57
C LYS A 185 -12.43 -14.17 -2.35
N GLN A 186 -11.78 -15.27 -1.99
CA GLN A 186 -10.34 -15.32 -1.82
C GLN A 186 -9.60 -15.18 -3.16
N VAL A 187 -8.51 -14.45 -3.17
CA VAL A 187 -7.61 -14.32 -4.31
C VAL A 187 -6.74 -15.58 -4.40
N LYS A 188 -6.62 -16.16 -5.61
CA LYS A 188 -5.78 -17.35 -5.85
C LYS A 188 -4.28 -17.04 -5.79
N ASP A 189 -3.87 -15.91 -6.39
CA ASP A 189 -2.47 -15.48 -6.37
C ASP A 189 -2.21 -14.57 -5.17
N THR A 190 -1.43 -15.07 -4.23
CA THR A 190 -1.06 -14.38 -2.98
C THR A 190 0.32 -13.73 -3.04
N LYS A 191 1.04 -13.85 -4.18
CA LYS A 191 2.36 -13.25 -4.34
C LYS A 191 2.28 -11.72 -4.30
N GLY A 192 3.18 -11.12 -3.57
CA GLY A 192 3.25 -9.66 -3.43
C GLY A 192 4.57 -9.21 -2.82
N PHE A 193 4.72 -7.90 -2.72
CA PHE A 193 5.86 -7.26 -2.09
C PHE A 193 5.37 -6.21 -1.11
N ILE A 194 6.11 -6.04 -0.03
CA ILE A 194 5.94 -4.97 0.95
C ILE A 194 6.90 -3.85 0.54
N TYR A 195 6.36 -2.70 0.24
CA TYR A 195 7.08 -1.47 -0.10
C TYR A 195 7.17 -0.61 1.15
N CYS A 196 8.38 -0.23 1.53
CA CYS A 196 8.67 0.51 2.76
C CYS A 196 9.00 1.97 2.47
N TYR A 197 8.44 2.87 3.28
CA TYR A 197 8.66 4.32 3.20
C TYR A 197 8.97 4.90 4.58
N SER A 198 9.73 6.00 4.58
CA SER A 198 10.01 6.81 5.75
C SER A 198 10.30 8.27 5.34
N ASP A 199 10.01 9.23 6.22
CA ASP A 199 10.38 10.63 6.05
C ASP A 199 11.60 11.05 6.89
N VAL A 200 12.22 10.08 7.57
CA VAL A 200 13.44 10.25 8.36
C VAL A 200 14.51 9.26 7.94
N SER A 201 15.76 9.60 8.20
CA SER A 201 16.85 8.65 7.98
C SER A 201 16.71 7.44 8.89
N GLN A 202 16.67 6.27 8.28
CA GLN A 202 16.56 5.00 9.00
C GLN A 202 17.93 4.37 9.26
N PRO A 203 18.13 3.66 10.39
CA PRO A 203 19.35 2.91 10.65
C PRO A 203 19.54 1.76 9.64
N GLU A 204 20.78 1.36 9.43
CA GLU A 204 21.13 0.28 8.48
C GLU A 204 20.42 -1.05 8.82
N SER A 205 20.18 -1.33 10.10
CA SER A 205 19.42 -2.51 10.54
C SER A 205 17.98 -2.55 9.99
N VAL A 206 17.38 -1.40 9.68
CA VAL A 206 16.08 -1.29 9.00
C VAL A 206 16.25 -1.35 7.50
N LYS A 207 17.17 -0.54 6.93
CA LYS A 207 17.39 -0.47 5.47
C LYS A 207 17.74 -1.83 4.87
N ASN A 208 18.59 -2.60 5.56
CA ASN A 208 19.03 -3.92 5.11
C ASN A 208 17.93 -4.99 5.09
N GLN A 209 16.73 -4.69 5.61
CA GLN A 209 15.55 -5.56 5.49
C GLN A 209 14.86 -5.46 4.13
N PHE A 210 15.19 -4.42 3.36
CA PHE A 210 14.51 -4.09 2.11
C PHE A 210 15.50 -4.02 0.95
N THR A 211 15.11 -4.59 -0.18
CA THR A 211 15.87 -4.45 -1.44
C THR A 211 15.56 -3.08 -2.05
N PRO A 212 16.56 -2.19 -2.21
CA PRO A 212 16.34 -0.88 -2.80
C PRO A 212 15.97 -0.96 -4.27
N PHE A 213 15.44 0.16 -4.83
CA PHE A 213 15.09 0.24 -6.24
C PHE A 213 16.34 0.15 -7.12
N ALA A 214 16.43 -0.91 -7.92
CA ALA A 214 17.63 -1.24 -8.68
C ALA A 214 17.79 -0.50 -10.01
N PHE A 215 16.70 0.12 -10.51
CA PHE A 215 16.65 0.64 -11.89
C PHE A 215 16.93 2.15 -12.01
N ASN A 216 17.24 2.83 -10.90
CA ASN A 216 17.64 4.24 -10.91
C ASN A 216 19.16 4.39 -11.15
N LYS A 217 19.65 3.85 -12.26
CA LYS A 217 21.07 3.81 -12.64
C LYS A 217 21.22 4.13 -14.12
N THR A 218 22.38 4.65 -14.49
CA THR A 218 22.73 4.88 -15.90
C THR A 218 22.59 3.58 -16.69
N GLY A 219 22.00 3.66 -17.88
CA GLY A 219 21.77 2.51 -18.73
C GLY A 219 20.48 1.72 -18.42
N TYR A 220 19.67 2.15 -17.47
CA TYR A 220 18.38 1.53 -17.14
C TYR A 220 17.20 2.44 -17.50
N CYS A 221 16.03 1.85 -17.67
CA CYS A 221 14.76 2.56 -17.71
C CYS A 221 13.99 2.31 -16.40
N PRO A 222 13.94 3.27 -15.47
CA PRO A 222 13.25 3.09 -14.19
C PRO A 222 11.75 2.86 -14.39
N LEU A 223 11.13 3.54 -15.33
CA LEU A 223 9.70 3.44 -15.63
C LEU A 223 9.27 2.02 -16.05
N CYS A 224 10.09 1.34 -16.85
CA CYS A 224 9.81 -0.02 -17.33
C CYS A 224 10.48 -1.12 -16.50
N ARG A 225 11.37 -0.74 -15.58
CA ARG A 225 12.21 -1.65 -14.77
C ARG A 225 13.00 -2.62 -15.65
N VAL A 226 13.72 -2.08 -16.64
CA VAL A 226 14.57 -2.85 -17.56
C VAL A 226 15.94 -2.19 -17.73
N GLY A 227 16.92 -3.00 -18.05
CA GLY A 227 18.32 -2.63 -18.26
C GLY A 227 19.27 -3.61 -17.53
N PRO A 228 20.60 -3.41 -17.64
CA PRO A 228 21.23 -2.36 -18.42
C PRO A 228 21.05 -2.59 -19.94
N PHE A 229 20.93 -1.51 -20.71
CA PHE A 229 20.92 -1.62 -22.16
C PHE A 229 22.33 -1.92 -22.68
N THR A 230 22.45 -2.93 -23.53
CA THR A 230 23.72 -3.43 -24.06
C THR A 230 24.24 -2.62 -25.25
N SER A 231 23.38 -1.81 -25.88
CA SER A 231 23.73 -0.90 -26.98
C SER A 231 22.74 0.27 -27.03
N GLU A 232 23.11 1.34 -27.73
CA GLU A 232 22.23 2.48 -28.00
C GLU A 232 21.01 2.07 -28.85
N GLU A 233 21.21 1.15 -29.79
CA GLU A 233 20.12 0.60 -30.60
C GLU A 233 19.08 -0.13 -29.75
N ASN A 234 19.51 -0.96 -28.78
CA ASN A 234 18.61 -1.65 -27.84
C ASN A 234 17.84 -0.67 -26.97
N LYS A 235 18.47 0.40 -26.54
CA LYS A 235 17.86 1.49 -25.78
C LYS A 235 16.80 2.21 -26.61
N GLN A 236 17.11 2.61 -27.84
CA GLN A 236 16.16 3.29 -28.74
C GLN A 236 14.96 2.39 -29.07
N ARG A 237 15.19 1.10 -29.36
CA ARG A 237 14.13 0.11 -29.58
C ARG A 237 13.21 -0.02 -28.36
N HIS A 238 13.80 0.00 -27.16
CA HIS A 238 13.00 -0.02 -25.93
C HIS A 238 12.12 1.23 -25.83
N PHE A 239 12.66 2.43 -26.01
CA PHE A 239 11.91 3.68 -25.90
C PHE A 239 10.81 3.82 -26.95
N ALA A 240 10.99 3.23 -28.14
CA ALA A 240 9.96 3.15 -29.18
C ALA A 240 8.92 2.05 -28.93
N SER A 241 9.07 1.23 -27.89
CA SER A 241 8.16 0.11 -27.63
C SER A 241 6.79 0.58 -27.13
N LYS A 242 5.72 -0.12 -27.56
CA LYS A 242 4.33 0.13 -27.08
C LYS A 242 4.22 0.13 -25.56
N LYS A 243 5.00 -0.75 -24.88
CA LYS A 243 5.01 -0.80 -23.40
C LYS A 243 5.55 0.48 -22.82
N HIS A 244 6.71 0.96 -23.30
CA HIS A 244 7.32 2.19 -22.78
C HIS A 244 6.44 3.40 -23.02
N ILE A 245 5.96 3.60 -24.25
CA ILE A 245 5.07 4.71 -24.62
C ILE A 245 3.82 4.74 -23.72
N LYS A 246 3.20 3.58 -23.48
CA LYS A 246 2.04 3.48 -22.61
C LYS A 246 2.36 3.90 -21.16
N LEU A 247 3.50 3.48 -20.61
CA LEU A 247 3.89 3.84 -19.24
C LEU A 247 4.25 5.33 -19.12
N VAL A 248 4.87 5.92 -20.16
CA VAL A 248 5.12 7.38 -20.25
C VAL A 248 3.79 8.13 -20.23
N SER A 249 2.79 7.71 -21.01
CA SER A 249 1.46 8.32 -20.99
C SER A 249 0.80 8.27 -19.61
N TYR A 250 0.90 7.13 -18.88
CA TYR A 250 0.40 7.04 -17.51
C TYR A 250 1.13 7.96 -16.54
N GLN A 251 2.44 8.13 -16.72
CA GLN A 251 3.24 9.02 -15.88
C GLN A 251 2.89 10.48 -16.13
N GLN A 252 2.74 10.89 -17.40
CA GLN A 252 2.30 12.23 -17.77
C GLN A 252 0.92 12.57 -17.18
N GLN A 253 -0.05 11.65 -17.34
CA GLN A 253 -1.39 11.82 -16.76
C GLN A 253 -1.34 11.96 -15.23
N TRP A 254 -0.46 11.21 -14.57
CA TRP A 254 -0.28 11.30 -13.12
C TRP A 254 0.25 12.67 -12.70
N PHE A 255 1.30 13.16 -13.33
CA PHE A 255 1.87 14.47 -12.98
C PHE A 255 0.95 15.64 -13.34
N SER A 256 0.20 15.55 -14.45
CA SER A 256 -0.87 16.52 -14.73
C SER A 256 -1.91 16.54 -13.63
N PHE A 257 -2.39 15.37 -13.20
CA PHE A 257 -3.34 15.25 -12.10
C PHE A 257 -2.81 15.88 -10.80
N LEU A 258 -1.53 15.69 -10.46
CA LEU A 258 -0.92 16.29 -9.26
C LEU A 258 -0.80 17.82 -9.36
N SER A 259 -0.60 18.37 -10.55
CA SER A 259 -0.49 19.83 -10.75
C SER A 259 -1.84 20.57 -10.70
N GLU A 260 -2.95 19.85 -10.76
CA GLU A 260 -4.31 20.37 -10.68
C GLU A 260 -4.89 20.34 -9.24
N GLN A 261 -4.18 19.76 -8.26
CA GLN A 261 -4.56 19.69 -6.84
C GLN A 261 -3.93 20.81 -6.03
#